data_3868e6cae651c1e830155fa3f663177e
#
_entry.id   3868e6cae651c1e830155fa3f663177e
#
_cell.length_a   1.000
_cell.length_b   1.000
_cell.length_c   1.000
_cell.angle_alpha   90.00
_cell.angle_beta   90.00
_cell.angle_gamma   90.00
#
_symmetry.space_group_name_H-M   'P 1'
#
loop_
_entity.id
_entity.type
_entity.pdbx_description
1 polymer ?
#
loop_
_entity_poly.entity_id
_entity_poly.type
_entity_poly.pdbx_seq_one_letter_code
_entity_poly.pdbx_strand_id
1 'polypeptide(L)'
;MKLYLFNPDSDLALANNEANYIAPASARRMAQDMALLPIWYAAPGSAVLAPSAYNADFLKRMRELFGLQVQLATEPELPDYAEARIVPWGWNPAIRRFFLKGGVREDRLPSPRLLAEYRLLSSRLQAVAVTRRMTDRYPECTCGEHTLLNNIADCERTVNAMHACLLKVPWSGSGKGLNWCLHGFTKPVSNWCERVLREQGCLTAEPIYNKVKDFALEFYSDGQGEVRFAGYSVFSTNEHGAYTGNLLVSDGQIEENIACCLPLEKLTGIREALRAELTPIYGNTYTGYLGVDMMVCRSDKEDGYRVHPCVEINMRMNMGVVARLFYDRFVAPGSKGCFAVEYVPDNETLRARHEQDMHDYPLTVEQGRLASGYLPLVPVTGKSCYRAYVRI
;
A
#
# COMPACT_ATOMS: atom_id res chain seq x y z
N MET A 1 7.99 -6.88 23.09
CA MET A 1 7.58 -7.71 21.94
C MET A 1 6.66 -6.91 21.02
N LYS A 2 6.65 -7.18 19.69
CA LYS A 2 5.71 -6.57 18.75
C LYS A 2 4.64 -7.58 18.34
N LEU A 3 3.39 -7.13 18.15
CA LEU A 3 2.29 -7.91 17.61
C LEU A 3 1.81 -7.27 16.30
N TYR A 4 1.93 -8.01 15.21
CA TYR A 4 1.55 -7.56 13.87
C TYR A 4 0.14 -8.00 13.51
N LEU A 5 -0.58 -7.17 12.77
CA LEU A 5 -1.91 -7.46 12.23
C LEU A 5 -2.01 -7.03 10.77
N PHE A 6 -2.54 -7.90 9.92
CA PHE A 6 -2.92 -7.57 8.55
C PHE A 6 -4.38 -7.11 8.50
N ASN A 7 -4.60 -5.80 8.37
CA ASN A 7 -5.93 -5.17 8.22
C ASN A 7 -5.96 -4.31 6.94
N PRO A 8 -6.16 -4.95 5.76
CA PRO A 8 -6.01 -4.31 4.44
C PRO A 8 -7.06 -3.22 4.15
N ASP A 9 -8.12 -3.15 4.92
CA ASP A 9 -9.21 -2.18 4.83
C ASP A 9 -8.93 -0.86 5.59
N SER A 10 -7.69 -0.65 6.04
CA SER A 10 -7.33 0.50 6.89
C SER A 10 -7.73 1.85 6.29
N ASP A 11 -7.57 2.05 4.98
CA ASP A 11 -7.94 3.30 4.31
C ASP A 11 -9.47 3.51 4.28
N LEU A 12 -10.25 2.44 4.09
CA LEU A 12 -11.72 2.49 4.15
C LEU A 12 -12.20 2.81 5.57
N ALA A 13 -11.53 2.24 6.58
CA ALA A 13 -11.82 2.50 7.97
C ALA A 13 -11.46 3.94 8.37
N LEU A 14 -10.36 4.50 7.85
CA LEU A 14 -9.99 5.90 8.03
C LEU A 14 -10.96 6.86 7.33
N ALA A 15 -11.44 6.50 6.12
CA ALA A 15 -12.46 7.27 5.42
C ALA A 15 -13.76 7.33 6.22
N ASN A 16 -14.22 6.18 6.74
CA ASN A 16 -15.41 6.06 7.59
C ASN A 16 -15.24 6.74 8.96
N ASN A 17 -14.05 6.64 9.55
CA ASN A 17 -13.64 7.28 10.82
C ASN A 17 -14.45 6.89 12.06
N GLU A 18 -15.11 5.74 12.06
CA GLU A 18 -15.93 5.26 13.18
C GLU A 18 -15.29 4.07 13.90
N ALA A 19 -15.35 4.06 15.23
CA ALA A 19 -14.83 2.95 16.03
C ALA A 19 -15.63 1.64 15.87
N ASN A 20 -16.87 1.72 15.36
CA ASN A 20 -17.73 0.59 15.07
C ASN A 20 -17.78 0.25 13.57
N TYR A 21 -16.84 0.79 12.77
CA TYR A 21 -16.72 0.46 11.35
C TYR A 21 -16.65 -1.05 11.15
N ILE A 22 -17.41 -1.52 10.15
CA ILE A 22 -17.43 -2.91 9.71
C ILE A 22 -16.91 -2.97 8.28
N ALA A 23 -15.80 -3.69 8.08
CA ALA A 23 -15.20 -3.87 6.77
C ALA A 23 -16.17 -4.56 5.79
N PRO A 24 -16.14 -4.21 4.48
CA PRO A 24 -16.86 -4.95 3.45
C PRO A 24 -16.47 -6.45 3.43
N ALA A 25 -17.38 -7.30 2.97
CA ALA A 25 -17.15 -8.75 2.96
C ALA A 25 -15.86 -9.16 2.21
N SER A 26 -15.57 -8.51 1.08
CA SER A 26 -14.34 -8.75 0.30
C SER A 26 -13.07 -8.40 1.10
N ALA A 27 -13.09 -7.30 1.85
CA ALA A 27 -11.95 -6.89 2.67
C ALA A 27 -11.77 -7.83 3.88
N ARG A 28 -12.84 -8.27 4.52
CA ARG A 28 -12.79 -9.29 5.58
C ARG A 28 -12.24 -10.62 5.07
N ARG A 29 -12.64 -11.03 3.87
CA ARG A 29 -12.12 -12.23 3.22
C ARG A 29 -10.61 -12.09 2.96
N MET A 30 -10.17 -10.97 2.40
CA MET A 30 -8.75 -10.69 2.19
C MET A 30 -7.95 -10.69 3.49
N ALA A 31 -8.48 -10.05 4.55
CA ALA A 31 -7.85 -10.04 5.87
C ALA A 31 -7.71 -11.45 6.44
N GLN A 32 -8.69 -12.33 6.24
CA GLN A 32 -8.66 -13.71 6.69
C GLN A 32 -7.67 -14.56 5.89
N ASP A 33 -7.76 -14.53 4.55
CA ASP A 33 -6.95 -15.36 3.67
C ASP A 33 -5.46 -14.96 3.71
N MET A 34 -5.17 -13.68 3.96
CA MET A 34 -3.81 -13.15 4.00
C MET A 34 -3.32 -12.77 5.40
N ALA A 35 -4.01 -13.23 6.46
CA ALA A 35 -3.70 -12.87 7.84
C ALA A 35 -2.23 -13.12 8.24
N LEU A 36 -1.61 -14.12 7.64
CA LEU A 36 -0.23 -14.51 7.92
C LEU A 36 0.83 -13.75 7.11
N LEU A 37 0.45 -12.88 6.17
CA LEU A 37 1.39 -12.11 5.35
C LEU A 37 2.47 -11.37 6.17
N PRO A 38 2.17 -10.82 7.37
CA PRO A 38 3.16 -10.14 8.18
C PRO A 38 4.39 -10.96 8.59
N ILE A 39 4.37 -12.29 8.55
CA ILE A 39 5.55 -13.11 8.92
C ILE A 39 6.78 -12.74 8.08
N TRP A 40 6.59 -12.23 6.86
CA TRP A 40 7.65 -11.91 5.92
C TRP A 40 8.34 -10.56 6.19
N TYR A 41 7.71 -9.69 6.98
CA TYR A 41 8.29 -8.40 7.34
C TYR A 41 8.37 -8.15 8.85
N ALA A 42 7.80 -9.02 9.66
CA ALA A 42 7.87 -8.91 11.10
C ALA A 42 9.33 -8.98 11.62
N ALA A 43 9.59 -8.24 12.68
CA ALA A 43 10.89 -8.30 13.36
C ALA A 43 11.07 -9.65 14.08
N PRO A 44 12.30 -10.17 14.18
CA PRO A 44 12.56 -11.35 15.00
C PRO A 44 12.04 -11.22 16.44
N GLY A 45 11.53 -12.29 17.00
CA GLY A 45 10.93 -12.33 18.35
C GLY A 45 9.56 -11.66 18.45
N SER A 46 8.90 -11.40 17.33
CA SER A 46 7.53 -10.83 17.25
C SER A 46 6.48 -11.92 17.10
N ALA A 47 5.20 -11.53 17.27
CA ALA A 47 4.05 -12.36 16.94
C ALA A 47 3.22 -11.75 15.81
N VAL A 48 2.48 -12.60 15.08
CA VAL A 48 1.49 -12.21 14.06
C VAL A 48 0.13 -12.73 14.48
N LEU A 49 -0.83 -11.84 14.54
CA LEU A 49 -2.21 -12.17 14.89
C LEU A 49 -2.93 -12.76 13.68
N ALA A 50 -3.29 -14.03 13.78
CA ALA A 50 -4.03 -14.75 12.74
C ALA A 50 -4.80 -15.93 13.34
N PRO A 51 -5.84 -16.45 12.68
CA PRO A 51 -6.50 -17.70 13.10
C PRO A 51 -5.50 -18.86 13.20
N SER A 52 -5.64 -19.73 14.21
CA SER A 52 -4.67 -20.82 14.45
C SER A 52 -4.72 -21.92 13.40
N ALA A 53 -5.90 -22.34 12.95
CA ALA A 53 -6.11 -23.45 12.03
C ALA A 53 -4.88 -23.64 11.08
N TYR A 54 -5.03 -23.86 9.84
CA TYR A 54 -3.96 -24.07 8.85
C TYR A 54 -2.78 -23.05 8.89
N ASN A 55 -2.88 -21.92 9.56
CA ASN A 55 -1.79 -20.93 9.69
C ASN A 55 -0.63 -21.45 10.55
N ALA A 56 -0.89 -22.26 11.57
CA ALA A 56 0.15 -22.79 12.44
C ALA A 56 1.09 -23.74 11.66
N ASP A 57 0.52 -24.66 10.88
CA ASP A 57 1.29 -25.60 10.06
C ASP A 57 2.08 -24.90 8.96
N PHE A 58 1.45 -23.92 8.31
CA PHE A 58 2.14 -23.09 7.33
C PHE A 58 3.32 -22.33 7.93
N LEU A 59 3.13 -21.68 9.06
CA LEU A 59 4.20 -20.95 9.75
C LEU A 59 5.33 -21.88 10.19
N LYS A 60 5.01 -23.07 10.69
CA LYS A 60 6.01 -24.09 11.04
C LYS A 60 6.89 -24.40 9.85
N ARG A 61 6.30 -24.71 8.69
CA ARG A 61 7.04 -25.00 7.45
C ARG A 61 7.89 -23.80 6.99
N MET A 62 7.38 -22.58 7.06
CA MET A 62 8.14 -21.38 6.67
C MET A 62 9.31 -21.09 7.63
N ARG A 63 9.17 -21.41 8.92
CA ARG A 63 10.28 -21.33 9.89
C ARG A 63 11.41 -22.30 9.52
N GLU A 64 11.05 -23.54 9.16
CA GLU A 64 12.02 -24.56 8.76
C GLU A 64 12.77 -24.16 7.49
N LEU A 65 12.09 -23.58 6.50
CA LEU A 65 12.69 -23.20 5.22
C LEU A 65 13.51 -21.90 5.28
N PHE A 66 13.04 -20.90 6.03
CA PHE A 66 13.58 -19.53 5.98
C PHE A 66 14.13 -19.02 7.32
N GLY A 67 14.12 -19.85 8.37
CA GLY A 67 14.63 -19.47 9.68
C GLY A 67 13.82 -18.36 10.38
N LEU A 68 12.52 -18.24 10.09
CA LEU A 68 11.69 -17.18 10.64
C LEU A 68 11.60 -17.28 12.17
N GLN A 69 11.88 -16.17 12.87
CA GLN A 69 11.75 -16.05 14.31
C GLN A 69 10.49 -15.28 14.70
N VAL A 70 9.34 -15.76 14.26
CA VAL A 70 8.03 -15.13 14.46
C VAL A 70 7.07 -16.14 15.06
N GLN A 71 6.20 -15.71 15.98
CA GLN A 71 5.18 -16.55 16.61
C GLN A 71 3.81 -16.27 16.01
N LEU A 72 2.92 -17.28 16.05
CA LEU A 72 1.51 -17.10 15.81
C LEU A 72 0.85 -16.64 17.13
N ALA A 73 0.00 -15.64 17.06
CA ALA A 73 -0.93 -15.25 18.12
C ALA A 73 -2.36 -15.37 17.59
N THR A 74 -3.27 -15.81 18.44
CA THR A 74 -4.70 -15.89 18.12
C THR A 74 -5.49 -14.85 18.91
N GLU A 75 -6.70 -14.52 18.46
CA GLU A 75 -7.54 -13.53 19.16
C GLU A 75 -7.81 -13.86 20.62
N PRO A 76 -8.09 -15.13 21.04
CA PRO A 76 -8.24 -15.49 22.45
C PRO A 76 -6.99 -15.26 23.31
N GLU A 77 -5.80 -15.24 22.70
CA GLU A 77 -4.51 -15.03 23.37
C GLU A 77 -4.15 -13.54 23.51
N LEU A 78 -4.98 -12.62 23.00
CA LEU A 78 -4.69 -11.17 23.07
C LEU A 78 -4.39 -10.65 24.49
N PRO A 79 -5.02 -11.15 25.57
CA PRO A 79 -4.66 -10.74 26.93
C PRO A 79 -3.19 -11.00 27.29
N ASP A 80 -2.56 -12.02 26.74
CA ASP A 80 -1.13 -12.34 26.94
C ASP A 80 -0.21 -11.31 26.25
N TYR A 81 -0.76 -10.53 25.32
CA TYR A 81 -0.09 -9.46 24.58
C TYR A 81 -0.44 -8.05 25.08
N ALA A 82 -0.97 -7.91 26.32
CA ALA A 82 -1.41 -6.64 26.89
C ALA A 82 -0.32 -5.53 26.83
N GLU A 83 0.95 -5.89 26.98
CA GLU A 83 2.12 -4.99 26.96
C GLU A 83 2.80 -4.92 25.57
N ALA A 84 2.29 -5.61 24.55
CA ALA A 84 2.92 -5.64 23.24
C ALA A 84 2.78 -4.29 22.52
N ARG A 85 3.80 -3.93 21.75
CA ARG A 85 3.68 -2.86 20.75
C ARG A 85 2.90 -3.40 19.56
N ILE A 86 1.71 -2.88 19.33
CA ILE A 86 0.86 -3.27 18.23
C ILE A 86 1.36 -2.61 16.92
N VAL A 87 1.46 -3.40 15.87
CA VAL A 87 1.89 -2.99 14.53
C VAL A 87 0.86 -3.48 13.50
N PRO A 88 -0.25 -2.76 13.31
CA PRO A 88 -1.22 -3.10 12.29
C PRO A 88 -0.70 -2.71 10.90
N TRP A 89 -1.35 -3.21 9.86
CA TRP A 89 -1.15 -2.72 8.50
C TRP A 89 -1.39 -1.21 8.39
N GLY A 90 -2.46 -0.73 9.00
CA GLY A 90 -2.74 0.68 9.19
C GLY A 90 -3.61 0.94 10.41
N TRP A 91 -3.33 2.03 11.13
CA TRP A 91 -4.08 2.46 12.30
C TRP A 91 -5.39 3.15 11.92
N ASN A 92 -6.46 2.84 12.65
CA ASN A 92 -7.75 3.50 12.59
C ASN A 92 -8.54 3.29 13.90
N PRO A 93 -9.67 4.01 14.14
CA PRO A 93 -10.45 3.88 15.37
C PRO A 93 -10.99 2.46 15.64
N ALA A 94 -11.36 1.72 14.59
CA ALA A 94 -11.90 0.36 14.75
C ALA A 94 -10.82 -0.63 15.24
N ILE A 95 -9.60 -0.54 14.72
CA ILE A 95 -8.47 -1.37 15.16
C ILE A 95 -8.06 -1.03 16.60
N ARG A 96 -8.05 0.25 16.97
CA ARG A 96 -7.82 0.63 18.38
C ARG A 96 -8.86 -0.02 19.29
N ARG A 97 -10.15 0.08 18.96
CA ARG A 97 -11.23 -0.55 19.72
C ARG A 97 -11.10 -2.07 19.79
N PHE A 98 -10.72 -2.72 18.70
CA PHE A 98 -10.50 -4.16 18.64
C PHE A 98 -9.45 -4.59 19.70
N PHE A 99 -8.28 -3.96 19.72
CA PHE A 99 -7.22 -4.29 20.66
C PHE A 99 -7.57 -3.94 22.13
N LEU A 100 -8.27 -2.84 22.37
CA LEU A 100 -8.78 -2.51 23.72
C LEU A 100 -9.72 -3.60 24.24
N LYS A 101 -10.64 -4.08 23.40
CA LYS A 101 -11.55 -5.18 23.77
C LYS A 101 -10.82 -6.50 24.00
N GLY A 102 -9.72 -6.72 23.27
CA GLY A 102 -8.84 -7.88 23.41
C GLY A 102 -7.91 -7.82 24.63
N GLY A 103 -7.99 -6.77 25.48
CA GLY A 103 -7.19 -6.66 26.70
C GLY A 103 -5.82 -5.99 26.54
N VAL A 104 -5.51 -5.44 25.37
CA VAL A 104 -4.30 -4.62 25.19
C VAL A 104 -4.46 -3.31 25.96
N ARG A 105 -3.46 -2.92 26.72
CA ARG A 105 -3.48 -1.69 27.54
C ARG A 105 -3.64 -0.44 26.68
N GLU A 106 -4.41 0.51 27.17
CA GLU A 106 -4.73 1.75 26.46
C GLU A 106 -3.49 2.61 26.17
N ASP A 107 -2.52 2.64 27.09
CA ASP A 107 -1.26 3.38 26.94
C ASP A 107 -0.30 2.78 25.88
N ARG A 108 -0.60 1.58 25.39
CA ARG A 108 0.10 0.92 24.28
C ARG A 108 -0.50 1.20 22.91
N LEU A 109 -1.62 1.91 22.87
CA LEU A 109 -2.38 2.21 21.66
C LEU A 109 -2.35 3.72 21.37
N PRO A 110 -2.42 4.15 20.11
CA PRO A 110 -2.51 5.56 19.80
C PRO A 110 -3.76 6.17 20.41
N SER A 111 -3.63 7.38 20.96
CA SER A 111 -4.78 8.10 21.52
C SER A 111 -5.80 8.44 20.42
N PRO A 112 -7.07 8.71 20.76
CA PRO A 112 -8.06 9.19 19.78
C PRO A 112 -7.61 10.46 19.04
N ARG A 113 -6.90 11.37 19.74
CA ARG A 113 -6.33 12.58 19.16
C ARG A 113 -5.27 12.23 18.09
N LEU A 114 -4.36 11.30 18.41
CA LEU A 114 -3.33 10.87 17.46
C LEU A 114 -3.95 10.16 16.24
N LEU A 115 -5.02 9.39 16.41
CA LEU A 115 -5.74 8.78 15.29
C LEU A 115 -6.43 9.82 14.39
N ALA A 116 -6.97 10.88 14.97
CA ALA A 116 -7.51 12.00 14.20
C ALA A 116 -6.41 12.70 13.38
N GLU A 117 -5.22 12.86 13.96
CA GLU A 117 -4.05 13.38 13.27
C GLU A 117 -3.58 12.43 12.15
N TYR A 118 -3.51 11.13 12.39
CA TYR A 118 -3.21 10.13 11.36
C TYR A 118 -4.19 10.19 10.19
N ARG A 119 -5.49 10.40 10.48
CA ARG A 119 -6.49 10.58 9.42
C ARG A 119 -6.20 11.80 8.55
N LEU A 120 -5.82 12.93 9.14
CA LEU A 120 -5.45 14.14 8.39
C LEU A 120 -4.18 13.91 7.55
N LEU A 121 -3.17 13.26 8.13
CA LEU A 121 -1.91 12.96 7.46
C LEU A 121 -2.06 11.93 6.34
N SER A 122 -3.03 11.03 6.40
CA SER A 122 -3.32 10.04 5.35
C SER A 122 -4.20 10.59 4.23
N SER A 123 -4.65 11.85 4.34
CA SER A 123 -5.47 12.47 3.30
C SER A 123 -4.66 12.69 2.02
N ARG A 124 -5.29 12.45 0.87
CA ARG A 124 -4.73 12.75 -0.46
C ARG A 124 -4.32 14.22 -0.63
N LEU A 125 -4.87 15.11 0.18
CA LEU A 125 -4.46 16.53 0.19
C LEU A 125 -2.98 16.71 0.55
N GLN A 126 -2.37 15.78 1.31
CA GLN A 126 -0.92 15.81 1.56
C GLN A 126 -0.13 15.55 0.26
N ALA A 127 -0.57 14.59 -0.55
CA ALA A 127 0.05 14.33 -1.85
C ALA A 127 -0.07 15.54 -2.79
N VAL A 128 -1.22 16.22 -2.82
CA VAL A 128 -1.41 17.46 -3.58
C VAL A 128 -0.39 18.54 -3.18
N ALA A 129 -0.23 18.76 -1.86
CA ALA A 129 0.70 19.74 -1.35
C ALA A 129 2.17 19.39 -1.66
N VAL A 130 2.53 18.11 -1.53
CA VAL A 130 3.88 17.61 -1.87
C VAL A 130 4.12 17.71 -3.37
N THR A 131 3.18 17.28 -4.22
CA THR A 131 3.29 17.39 -5.68
C THR A 131 3.59 18.82 -6.11
N ARG A 132 2.83 19.79 -5.59
CA ARG A 132 3.05 21.20 -5.93
C ARG A 132 4.48 21.66 -5.63
N ARG A 133 4.99 21.38 -4.41
CA ARG A 133 6.36 21.75 -4.05
C ARG A 133 7.42 21.05 -4.90
N MET A 134 7.16 19.78 -5.29
CA MET A 134 8.04 19.02 -6.14
C MET A 134 8.04 19.54 -7.59
N THR A 135 6.88 19.90 -8.14
CA THR A 135 6.77 20.47 -9.50
C THR A 135 7.38 21.88 -9.56
N ASP A 136 7.23 22.69 -8.51
CA ASP A 136 7.91 23.99 -8.40
C ASP A 136 9.45 23.85 -8.37
N ARG A 137 9.96 22.76 -7.75
CA ARG A 137 11.40 22.49 -7.61
C ARG A 137 12.04 21.84 -8.85
N TYR A 138 11.30 21.00 -9.57
CA TYR A 138 11.77 20.24 -10.74
C TYR A 138 10.85 20.41 -11.95
N PRO A 139 10.59 21.66 -12.41
CA PRO A 139 9.59 21.91 -13.45
C PRO A 139 9.93 21.28 -14.80
N GLU A 140 11.23 21.04 -15.05
CA GLU A 140 11.73 20.49 -16.32
C GLU A 140 11.43 18.99 -16.51
N CYS A 141 11.27 18.23 -15.42
CA CYS A 141 11.11 16.77 -15.49
C CYS A 141 9.88 16.24 -14.73
N THR A 142 9.09 17.12 -14.11
CA THR A 142 7.89 16.70 -13.38
C THR A 142 6.62 17.21 -14.03
N CYS A 143 5.51 16.55 -13.72
CA CYS A 143 4.13 16.96 -13.98
C CYS A 143 3.29 16.72 -12.73
N GLY A 144 2.05 17.16 -12.72
CA GLY A 144 1.13 16.97 -11.60
C GLY A 144 0.40 18.26 -11.29
N GLU A 145 -0.79 18.40 -11.87
CA GLU A 145 -1.67 19.54 -11.62
C GLU A 145 -2.87 19.04 -10.83
N HIS A 146 -3.21 19.77 -9.77
CA HIS A 146 -4.37 19.44 -8.95
C HIS A 146 -5.22 20.67 -8.70
N THR A 147 -6.53 20.50 -8.78
CA THR A 147 -7.51 21.51 -8.39
C THR A 147 -8.31 21.00 -7.21
N LEU A 148 -8.35 21.75 -6.10
CA LEU A 148 -9.19 21.46 -4.95
C LEU A 148 -10.62 21.96 -5.22
N LEU A 149 -11.61 21.10 -4.97
CA LEU A 149 -13.02 21.35 -5.22
C LEU A 149 -13.80 21.22 -3.92
N ASN A 150 -14.45 22.31 -3.50
CA ASN A 150 -15.14 22.37 -2.20
C ASN A 150 -16.67 22.47 -2.33
N ASN A 151 -17.17 22.61 -3.53
CA ASN A 151 -18.61 22.68 -3.82
C ASN A 151 -18.93 22.17 -5.23
N ILE A 152 -20.20 21.94 -5.50
CA ILE A 152 -20.67 21.33 -6.74
C ILE A 152 -20.44 22.24 -7.97
N ALA A 153 -20.56 23.56 -7.80
CA ALA A 153 -20.32 24.50 -8.90
C ALA A 153 -18.85 24.52 -9.34
N ASP A 154 -17.92 24.38 -8.40
CA ASP A 154 -16.50 24.22 -8.73
C ASP A 154 -16.23 22.89 -9.44
N CYS A 155 -16.89 21.80 -9.04
CA CYS A 155 -16.80 20.50 -9.71
C CYS A 155 -17.26 20.62 -11.18
N GLU A 156 -18.44 21.18 -11.41
CA GLU A 156 -18.99 21.37 -12.75
C GLU A 156 -18.09 22.23 -13.63
N ARG A 157 -17.67 23.38 -13.14
CA ARG A 157 -16.79 24.29 -13.87
C ARG A 157 -15.46 23.63 -14.25
N THR A 158 -14.83 22.93 -13.31
CA THR A 158 -13.52 22.30 -13.50
C THR A 158 -13.61 21.13 -14.46
N VAL A 159 -14.58 20.22 -14.30
CA VAL A 159 -14.76 19.07 -15.18
C VAL A 159 -15.05 19.53 -16.61
N ASN A 160 -15.89 20.55 -16.80
CA ASN A 160 -16.21 21.08 -18.13
C ASN A 160 -15.01 21.82 -18.77
N ALA A 161 -14.20 22.51 -17.96
CA ALA A 161 -12.99 23.19 -18.46
C ALA A 161 -11.87 22.22 -18.87
N MET A 162 -11.72 21.10 -18.16
CA MET A 162 -10.69 20.08 -18.47
C MET A 162 -11.10 19.12 -19.60
N HIS A 163 -12.38 19.08 -19.99
CA HIS A 163 -12.98 18.15 -20.95
C HIS A 163 -12.85 16.67 -20.56
N ALA A 164 -11.68 16.23 -20.06
CA ALA A 164 -11.43 14.92 -19.48
C ALA A 164 -10.52 15.07 -18.26
N CYS A 165 -10.95 14.52 -17.11
CA CYS A 165 -10.21 14.60 -15.87
C CYS A 165 -10.50 13.43 -14.95
N LEU A 166 -9.65 13.25 -13.96
CA LEU A 166 -9.82 12.29 -12.88
C LEU A 166 -10.18 13.01 -11.60
N LEU A 167 -11.35 12.72 -11.04
CA LEU A 167 -11.75 13.18 -9.71
C LEU A 167 -11.35 12.15 -8.67
N LYS A 168 -10.82 12.61 -7.54
CA LYS A 168 -10.36 11.77 -6.43
C LYS A 168 -10.92 12.24 -5.10
N VAL A 169 -11.32 11.28 -4.26
CA VAL A 169 -11.76 11.58 -2.88
C VAL A 169 -10.55 11.73 -1.96
N PRO A 170 -10.65 12.47 -0.84
CA PRO A 170 -9.57 12.65 0.13
C PRO A 170 -9.08 11.35 0.77
N TRP A 171 -9.97 10.43 1.09
CA TRP A 171 -9.66 9.13 1.69
C TRP A 171 -10.29 8.00 0.90
N SER A 172 -9.46 7.11 0.38
CA SER A 172 -9.88 5.90 -0.31
C SER A 172 -8.72 4.90 -0.33
N GLY A 173 -9.01 3.66 -0.74
CA GLY A 173 -7.98 2.63 -0.92
C GLY A 173 -8.27 1.76 -2.14
N SER A 174 -7.22 1.16 -2.69
CA SER A 174 -7.30 0.13 -3.75
C SER A 174 -8.09 0.58 -4.99
N GLY A 175 -7.83 1.78 -5.50
CA GLY A 175 -8.50 2.32 -6.69
C GLY A 175 -9.97 2.73 -6.50
N LYS A 176 -10.53 2.53 -5.31
CA LYS A 176 -11.87 3.02 -4.97
C LYS A 176 -11.81 4.52 -4.70
N GLY A 177 -12.87 5.26 -5.02
CA GLY A 177 -12.86 6.72 -4.83
C GLY A 177 -12.22 7.52 -5.96
N LEU A 178 -12.07 6.90 -7.12
CA LEU A 178 -11.71 7.54 -8.39
C LEU A 178 -12.96 7.64 -9.26
N ASN A 179 -13.12 8.77 -9.96
CA ASN A 179 -14.16 8.96 -10.96
C ASN A 179 -13.54 9.55 -12.24
N TRP A 180 -13.55 8.76 -13.30
CA TRP A 180 -13.03 9.13 -14.62
C TRP A 180 -14.09 9.92 -15.38
N CYS A 181 -13.92 11.24 -15.47
CA CYS A 181 -14.81 12.14 -16.18
C CYS A 181 -14.35 12.27 -17.63
N LEU A 182 -14.77 11.37 -18.50
CA LEU A 182 -14.39 11.35 -19.93
C LEU A 182 -15.38 12.10 -20.83
N HIS A 183 -16.57 12.39 -20.33
CA HIS A 183 -17.68 12.95 -21.13
C HIS A 183 -18.28 14.21 -20.48
N GLY A 184 -17.46 14.98 -19.75
CA GLY A 184 -17.88 16.19 -19.05
C GLY A 184 -18.68 15.92 -17.77
N PHE A 185 -19.36 16.96 -17.27
CA PHE A 185 -20.09 16.91 -15.99
C PHE A 185 -21.50 16.35 -16.18
N THR A 186 -21.61 15.03 -16.18
CA THR A 186 -22.89 14.32 -16.33
C THR A 186 -23.66 14.18 -15.02
N LYS A 187 -24.96 13.84 -15.06
CA LYS A 187 -25.75 13.63 -13.84
C LYS A 187 -25.19 12.56 -12.89
N PRO A 188 -24.64 11.40 -13.34
CA PRO A 188 -23.95 10.47 -12.48
C PRO A 188 -22.73 11.07 -11.79
N VAL A 189 -21.92 11.88 -12.50
CA VAL A 189 -20.77 12.60 -11.93
C VAL A 189 -21.21 13.58 -10.87
N SER A 190 -22.26 14.40 -11.15
CA SER A 190 -22.86 15.34 -10.20
C SER A 190 -23.31 14.64 -8.91
N ASN A 191 -24.09 13.56 -9.02
CA ASN A 191 -24.56 12.80 -7.86
C ASN A 191 -23.40 12.21 -7.03
N TRP A 192 -22.34 11.76 -7.70
CA TRP A 192 -21.14 11.27 -7.04
C TRP A 192 -20.40 12.38 -6.30
N CYS A 193 -20.21 13.55 -6.92
CA CYS A 193 -19.60 14.73 -6.30
C CYS A 193 -20.39 15.21 -5.09
N GLU A 194 -21.73 15.34 -5.20
CA GLU A 194 -22.60 15.75 -4.09
C GLU A 194 -22.47 14.82 -2.88
N ARG A 195 -22.43 13.51 -3.13
CA ARG A 195 -22.23 12.52 -2.07
C ARG A 195 -20.87 12.67 -1.40
N VAL A 196 -19.79 12.79 -2.17
CA VAL A 196 -18.42 12.88 -1.62
C VAL A 196 -18.23 14.20 -0.86
N LEU A 197 -18.72 15.32 -1.39
CA LEU A 197 -18.67 16.63 -0.71
C LEU A 197 -19.38 16.56 0.64
N ARG A 198 -20.53 15.89 0.72
CA ARG A 198 -21.27 15.70 1.98
C ARG A 198 -20.51 14.80 2.97
N GLU A 199 -19.88 13.71 2.48
CA GLU A 199 -19.24 12.68 3.32
C GLU A 199 -17.80 13.05 3.71
N GLN A 200 -17.04 13.68 2.81
CA GLN A 200 -15.61 13.93 2.98
C GLN A 200 -15.20 15.42 2.85
N GLY A 201 -16.14 16.30 2.53
CA GLY A 201 -15.95 17.74 2.53
C GLY A 201 -15.32 18.35 1.29
N CYS A 202 -14.51 17.62 0.55
CA CYS A 202 -13.86 18.12 -0.67
C CYS A 202 -13.52 17.00 -1.65
N LEU A 203 -13.07 17.38 -2.83
CA LEU A 203 -12.56 16.54 -3.92
C LEU A 203 -11.29 17.16 -4.48
N THR A 204 -10.50 16.37 -5.19
CA THR A 204 -9.44 16.88 -6.08
C THR A 204 -9.71 16.47 -7.52
N ALA A 205 -9.39 17.33 -8.45
CA ALA A 205 -9.40 17.05 -9.89
C ALA A 205 -7.97 17.14 -10.42
N GLU A 206 -7.63 16.25 -11.35
CA GLU A 206 -6.36 16.28 -12.08
C GLU A 206 -6.58 15.91 -13.56
N PRO A 207 -5.69 16.35 -14.47
CA PRO A 207 -5.70 15.89 -15.84
C PRO A 207 -5.49 14.38 -15.93
N ILE A 208 -5.98 13.76 -17.00
CA ILE A 208 -5.66 12.37 -17.33
C ILE A 208 -4.31 12.35 -18.02
N TYR A 209 -3.30 11.78 -17.36
CA TYR A 209 -1.95 11.67 -17.89
C TYR A 209 -1.76 10.44 -18.76
N ASN A 210 -0.94 10.55 -19.81
CA ASN A 210 -0.51 9.44 -20.64
C ASN A 210 0.54 8.59 -19.88
N LYS A 211 0.04 7.76 -18.94
CA LYS A 211 0.85 6.94 -18.04
C LYS A 211 1.61 5.87 -18.81
N VAL A 212 2.90 5.73 -18.52
CA VAL A 212 3.80 4.71 -19.08
C VAL A 212 4.18 3.66 -18.04
N LYS A 213 4.41 4.08 -16.79
CA LYS A 213 4.88 3.19 -15.72
C LYS A 213 4.44 3.68 -14.36
N ASP A 214 4.00 2.77 -13.51
CA ASP A 214 3.78 3.00 -12.08
C ASP A 214 5.00 2.53 -11.28
N PHE A 215 5.43 3.32 -10.31
CA PHE A 215 6.44 2.95 -9.33
C PHE A 215 6.20 3.70 -8.02
N ALA A 216 6.84 3.29 -6.94
CA ALA A 216 6.79 4.00 -5.68
C ALA A 216 8.18 4.13 -5.05
N LEU A 217 8.32 5.15 -4.24
CA LEU A 217 9.41 5.32 -3.30
C LEU A 217 8.90 4.96 -1.91
N GLU A 218 9.51 3.96 -1.31
CA GLU A 218 9.15 3.51 0.02
C GLU A 218 10.04 4.20 1.06
N PHE A 219 9.43 4.65 2.16
CA PHE A 219 10.11 5.33 3.25
C PHE A 219 9.70 4.72 4.59
N TYR A 220 10.51 4.95 5.60
CA TYR A 220 10.22 4.61 6.98
C TYR A 220 10.38 5.84 7.87
N SER A 221 9.34 6.18 8.63
CA SER A 221 9.36 7.20 9.66
C SER A 221 9.59 6.54 11.03
N ASP A 222 10.54 7.06 11.81
CA ASP A 222 10.85 6.55 13.15
C ASP A 222 9.96 7.14 14.25
N GLY A 223 9.21 8.20 13.95
CA GLY A 223 8.41 8.95 14.90
C GLY A 223 9.24 9.82 15.87
N GLN A 224 10.52 10.02 15.57
CA GLN A 224 11.48 10.79 16.38
C GLN A 224 12.16 11.91 15.59
N GLY A 225 11.58 12.28 14.45
CA GLY A 225 12.04 13.38 13.61
C GLY A 225 12.73 12.96 12.32
N GLU A 226 12.86 11.67 12.03
CA GLU A 226 13.54 11.20 10.84
C GLU A 226 12.62 10.38 9.92
N VAL A 227 12.71 10.65 8.61
CA VAL A 227 12.17 9.82 7.54
C VAL A 227 13.32 9.34 6.67
N ARG A 228 13.46 8.02 6.51
CA ARG A 228 14.52 7.37 5.73
C ARG A 228 13.96 6.70 4.50
N PHE A 229 14.70 6.72 3.41
CA PHE A 229 14.40 5.92 2.24
C PHE A 229 14.54 4.43 2.57
N ALA A 230 13.56 3.62 2.16
CA ALA A 230 13.48 2.18 2.45
C ALA A 230 13.53 1.30 1.18
N GLY A 231 13.55 1.90 0.00
CA GLY A 231 13.69 1.21 -1.27
C GLY A 231 12.70 1.68 -2.33
N TYR A 232 12.82 1.11 -3.52
CA TYR A 232 11.88 1.31 -4.61
C TYR A 232 10.91 0.14 -4.72
N SER A 233 9.76 0.40 -5.33
CA SER A 233 8.86 -0.63 -5.81
C SER A 233 8.33 -0.28 -7.21
N VAL A 234 8.37 -1.23 -8.14
CA VAL A 234 7.71 -1.13 -9.45
C VAL A 234 6.53 -2.07 -9.42
N PHE A 235 5.34 -1.52 -9.53
CA PHE A 235 4.12 -2.28 -9.39
C PHE A 235 3.26 -2.23 -10.66
N SER A 236 2.34 -3.17 -10.75
CA SER A 236 1.37 -3.25 -11.83
C SER A 236 -0.04 -3.14 -11.26
N THR A 237 -0.90 -2.53 -12.04
CA THR A 237 -2.34 -2.45 -11.77
C THR A 237 -3.12 -3.03 -12.96
N ASN A 238 -4.30 -3.57 -12.69
CA ASN A 238 -5.22 -3.96 -13.77
C ASN A 238 -5.89 -2.73 -14.40
N GLU A 239 -6.74 -2.96 -15.40
CA GLU A 239 -7.52 -1.93 -16.11
C GLU A 239 -8.43 -1.06 -15.20
N HIS A 240 -8.77 -1.56 -14.00
CA HIS A 240 -9.54 -0.84 -12.99
C HIS A 240 -8.68 -0.12 -11.94
N GLY A 241 -7.34 -0.13 -12.10
CA GLY A 241 -6.40 0.46 -11.16
C GLY A 241 -6.17 -0.35 -9.88
N ALA A 242 -6.67 -1.59 -9.79
CA ALA A 242 -6.40 -2.46 -8.66
C ALA A 242 -5.00 -3.08 -8.77
N TYR A 243 -4.28 -3.09 -7.66
CA TYR A 243 -2.94 -3.67 -7.56
C TYR A 243 -2.93 -5.16 -7.91
N THR A 244 -1.96 -5.59 -8.71
CA THR A 244 -1.78 -6.99 -9.12
C THR A 244 -0.44 -7.59 -8.69
N GLY A 245 0.60 -6.78 -8.51
CA GLY A 245 1.90 -7.29 -8.08
C GLY A 245 3.04 -6.30 -8.23
N ASN A 246 4.22 -6.74 -7.81
CA ASN A 246 5.49 -6.02 -7.89
C ASN A 246 6.54 -6.81 -8.65
N LEU A 247 7.41 -6.09 -9.32
CA LEU A 247 8.67 -6.63 -9.79
C LEU A 247 9.61 -6.87 -8.59
N LEU A 248 10.18 -8.07 -8.49
CA LEU A 248 11.16 -8.43 -7.47
C LEU A 248 12.56 -8.42 -8.07
N VAL A 249 13.26 -7.30 -7.90
CA VAL A 249 14.62 -7.05 -8.34
C VAL A 249 15.34 -6.11 -7.36
N SER A 250 16.65 -5.94 -7.49
CA SER A 250 17.39 -4.97 -6.68
C SER A 250 16.99 -3.52 -6.98
N ASP A 251 17.23 -2.60 -6.03
CA ASP A 251 17.02 -1.18 -6.24
C ASP A 251 17.80 -0.66 -7.44
N GLY A 252 19.05 -1.08 -7.64
CA GLY A 252 19.85 -0.70 -8.81
C GLY A 252 19.20 -1.11 -10.14
N GLN A 253 18.59 -2.30 -10.20
CA GLN A 253 17.86 -2.74 -11.40
C GLN A 253 16.56 -1.96 -11.60
N ILE A 254 15.90 -1.50 -10.53
CA ILE A 254 14.75 -0.61 -10.63
C ILE A 254 15.20 0.77 -11.13
N GLU A 255 16.29 1.30 -10.61
CA GLU A 255 16.89 2.57 -11.08
C GLU A 255 17.24 2.50 -12.56
N GLU A 256 17.91 1.45 -13.03
CA GLU A 256 18.17 1.20 -14.44
C GLU A 256 16.89 1.15 -15.29
N ASN A 257 15.85 0.50 -14.76
CA ASN A 257 14.55 0.39 -15.43
C ASN A 257 13.81 1.73 -15.55
N ILE A 258 14.00 2.65 -14.59
CA ILE A 258 13.42 4.00 -14.63
C ILE A 258 14.31 4.95 -15.43
N ALA A 259 15.62 4.73 -15.46
CA ALA A 259 16.60 5.59 -16.14
C ALA A 259 16.37 5.74 -17.65
N CYS A 260 15.65 4.79 -18.27
CA CYS A 260 15.24 4.93 -19.68
C CYS A 260 14.23 6.08 -19.92
N CYS A 261 13.57 6.55 -18.85
CA CYS A 261 12.57 7.61 -18.92
C CYS A 261 12.98 8.87 -18.13
N LEU A 262 13.75 8.71 -17.06
CA LEU A 262 14.20 9.78 -16.17
C LEU A 262 15.67 9.57 -15.81
N PRO A 263 16.58 10.53 -16.10
CA PRO A 263 17.99 10.40 -15.71
C PRO A 263 18.15 10.09 -14.21
N LEU A 264 19.07 9.17 -13.89
CA LEU A 264 19.29 8.68 -12.53
C LEU A 264 19.59 9.80 -11.52
N GLU A 265 20.35 10.83 -11.95
CA GLU A 265 20.61 12.02 -11.13
C GLU A 265 19.32 12.74 -10.72
N LYS A 266 18.37 12.87 -11.67
CA LYS A 266 17.06 13.49 -11.40
C LYS A 266 16.22 12.63 -10.47
N LEU A 267 16.19 11.31 -10.69
CA LEU A 267 15.50 10.36 -9.79
C LEU A 267 16.04 10.45 -8.37
N THR A 268 17.36 10.48 -8.22
CA THR A 268 18.03 10.64 -6.91
C THR A 268 17.70 11.99 -6.27
N GLY A 269 17.72 13.09 -7.04
CA GLY A 269 17.33 14.41 -6.57
C GLY A 269 15.88 14.46 -6.09
N ILE A 270 14.95 13.86 -6.85
CA ILE A 270 13.53 13.74 -6.48
C ILE A 270 13.36 12.93 -5.19
N ARG A 271 14.07 11.80 -5.05
CA ARG A 271 14.06 10.96 -3.84
C ARG A 271 14.46 11.75 -2.59
N GLU A 272 15.59 12.46 -2.64
CA GLU A 272 16.07 13.25 -1.51
C GLU A 272 15.16 14.45 -1.21
N ALA A 273 14.59 15.09 -2.22
CA ALA A 273 13.62 16.14 -2.04
C ALA A 273 12.32 15.62 -1.39
N LEU A 274 11.78 14.48 -1.85
CA LEU A 274 10.62 13.85 -1.23
C LEU A 274 10.91 13.50 0.24
N ARG A 275 12.07 12.90 0.54
CA ARG A 275 12.47 12.63 1.92
C ARG A 275 12.46 13.89 2.79
N ALA A 276 13.00 14.99 2.25
CA ALA A 276 13.01 16.28 2.95
C ALA A 276 11.61 16.87 3.17
N GLU A 277 10.69 16.68 2.19
CA GLU A 277 9.30 17.11 2.30
C GLU A 277 8.49 16.26 3.29
N LEU A 278 8.73 14.94 3.33
CA LEU A 278 8.00 14.02 4.20
C LEU A 278 8.45 14.13 5.67
N THR A 279 9.71 14.47 5.94
CA THR A 279 10.26 14.54 7.29
C THR A 279 9.50 15.51 8.22
N PRO A 280 9.23 16.77 7.87
CA PRO A 280 8.45 17.67 8.72
C PRO A 280 6.96 17.27 8.85
N ILE A 281 6.41 16.53 7.87
CA ILE A 281 5.00 16.12 7.88
C ILE A 281 4.80 14.89 8.79
N TYR A 282 5.67 13.88 8.67
CA TYR A 282 5.46 12.57 9.29
C TYR A 282 6.46 12.24 10.41
N GLY A 283 7.67 12.81 10.36
CA GLY A 283 8.81 12.38 11.16
C GLY A 283 8.57 12.37 12.68
N ASN A 284 7.84 13.33 13.23
CA ASN A 284 7.56 13.42 14.66
C ASN A 284 6.25 12.78 15.10
N THR A 285 5.35 12.49 14.15
CA THR A 285 3.98 12.09 14.47
C THR A 285 3.74 10.61 14.20
N TYR A 286 4.27 10.10 13.09
CA TYR A 286 4.01 8.75 12.61
C TYR A 286 5.24 7.85 12.76
N THR A 287 5.02 6.62 13.23
CA THR A 287 6.06 5.57 13.22
C THR A 287 5.60 4.42 12.33
N GLY A 288 6.29 4.19 11.23
CA GLY A 288 5.95 3.12 10.30
C GLY A 288 6.41 3.41 8.87
N TYR A 289 6.02 2.54 7.96
CA TYR A 289 6.31 2.70 6.54
C TYR A 289 5.36 3.70 5.88
N LEU A 290 5.89 4.40 4.87
CA LEU A 290 5.20 5.32 3.98
C LEU A 290 5.52 4.91 2.54
N GLY A 291 4.52 4.80 1.67
CA GLY A 291 4.75 4.65 0.24
C GLY A 291 4.33 5.93 -0.48
N VAL A 292 5.17 6.44 -1.35
CA VAL A 292 4.84 7.55 -2.25
C VAL A 292 4.69 6.98 -3.66
N ASP A 293 3.44 6.84 -4.09
CA ASP A 293 3.13 6.37 -5.44
C ASP A 293 3.47 7.46 -6.44
N MET A 294 4.16 7.06 -7.49
CA MET A 294 4.64 7.91 -8.57
C MET A 294 4.29 7.28 -9.92
N MET A 295 4.28 8.08 -10.98
CA MET A 295 4.13 7.55 -12.33
C MET A 295 5.01 8.29 -13.33
N VAL A 296 5.55 7.55 -14.28
CA VAL A 296 6.16 8.10 -15.49
C VAL A 296 5.05 8.34 -16.50
N CYS A 297 5.00 9.55 -17.05
CA CYS A 297 4.05 9.96 -18.06
C CYS A 297 4.79 10.38 -19.33
N ARG A 298 4.22 10.10 -20.50
CA ARG A 298 4.70 10.70 -21.75
C ARG A 298 4.30 12.18 -21.76
N SER A 299 5.21 13.05 -22.13
CA SER A 299 4.92 14.47 -22.29
C SER A 299 4.03 14.69 -23.52
N ASP A 300 2.99 15.52 -23.37
CA ASP A 300 2.13 15.92 -24.50
C ASP A 300 2.70 17.11 -25.28
N LYS A 301 3.71 17.79 -24.74
CA LYS A 301 4.28 19.03 -25.29
C LYS A 301 5.66 18.86 -25.93
N GLU A 302 6.39 17.82 -25.56
CA GLU A 302 7.77 17.57 -25.95
C GLU A 302 7.98 16.08 -26.16
N ASP A 303 8.88 15.68 -27.04
CA ASP A 303 9.34 14.30 -27.13
C ASP A 303 10.10 13.94 -25.84
N GLY A 304 9.48 13.12 -24.98
CA GLY A 304 10.10 12.71 -23.73
C GLY A 304 9.11 12.28 -22.66
N TYR A 305 9.66 12.17 -21.46
CA TYR A 305 8.92 11.71 -20.30
C TYR A 305 8.96 12.75 -19.17
N ARG A 306 7.90 12.75 -18.36
CA ARG A 306 7.81 13.50 -17.09
C ARG A 306 7.38 12.56 -16.00
N VAL A 307 7.71 12.91 -14.76
CA VAL A 307 7.30 12.13 -13.58
C VAL A 307 6.25 12.90 -12.80
N HIS A 308 5.15 12.24 -12.50
CA HIS A 308 4.25 12.71 -11.45
C HIS A 308 4.86 12.31 -10.10
N PRO A 309 5.38 13.26 -9.30
CA PRO A 309 6.28 12.95 -8.18
C PRO A 309 5.56 12.48 -6.92
N CYS A 310 4.24 12.61 -6.84
CA CYS A 310 3.46 12.16 -5.69
C CYS A 310 1.98 12.03 -6.05
N VAL A 311 1.59 10.89 -6.60
CA VAL A 311 0.20 10.57 -6.95
C VAL A 311 -0.64 10.32 -5.70
N GLU A 312 -0.04 9.63 -4.71
CA GLU A 312 -0.64 9.28 -3.43
C GLU A 312 0.44 9.02 -2.39
N ILE A 313 0.13 9.30 -1.11
CA ILE A 313 0.98 8.92 0.03
C ILE A 313 0.23 7.87 0.84
N ASN A 314 0.76 6.66 0.84
CA ASN A 314 0.25 5.53 1.60
C ASN A 314 0.86 5.53 3.01
N MET A 315 0.23 6.21 4.00
CA MET A 315 0.70 6.29 5.38
C MET A 315 0.35 5.00 6.15
N ARG A 316 0.89 3.90 5.70
CA ARG A 316 0.67 2.55 6.24
C ARG A 316 1.65 1.57 5.60
N MET A 317 1.63 0.33 6.09
CA MET A 317 2.22 -0.78 5.33
C MET A 317 1.54 -0.91 3.97
N ASN A 318 2.30 -1.27 2.94
CA ASN A 318 1.77 -1.48 1.59
C ASN A 318 2.48 -2.68 0.92
N MET A 319 1.94 -3.13 -0.22
CA MET A 319 2.46 -4.32 -0.90
C MET A 319 3.86 -4.09 -1.51
N GLY A 320 4.20 -2.86 -1.89
CA GLY A 320 5.53 -2.48 -2.36
C GLY A 320 6.59 -2.67 -1.27
N VAL A 321 6.30 -2.20 -0.05
CA VAL A 321 7.15 -2.43 1.13
C VAL A 321 7.29 -3.92 1.42
N VAL A 322 6.19 -4.69 1.38
CA VAL A 322 6.27 -6.16 1.59
C VAL A 322 7.18 -6.81 0.56
N ALA A 323 6.99 -6.49 -0.72
CA ALA A 323 7.79 -7.01 -1.82
C ALA A 323 9.28 -6.65 -1.65
N ARG A 324 9.58 -5.39 -1.29
CA ARG A 324 10.96 -4.92 -1.06
C ARG A 324 11.62 -5.64 0.10
N LEU A 325 10.96 -5.69 1.27
CA LEU A 325 11.49 -6.37 2.45
C LEU A 325 11.65 -7.87 2.24
N PHE A 326 10.72 -8.49 1.49
CA PHE A 326 10.82 -9.90 1.11
C PHE A 326 12.05 -10.13 0.22
N TYR A 327 12.23 -9.31 -0.82
CA TYR A 327 13.37 -9.41 -1.72
C TYR A 327 14.70 -9.33 -0.96
N ASP A 328 14.87 -8.34 -0.12
CA ASP A 328 16.11 -8.11 0.60
C ASP A 328 16.48 -9.24 1.58
N ARG A 329 15.46 -9.80 2.22
CA ARG A 329 15.67 -10.82 3.27
C ARG A 329 15.70 -12.25 2.75
N PHE A 330 14.86 -12.57 1.76
CA PHE A 330 14.53 -13.94 1.43
C PHE A 330 14.78 -14.33 -0.02
N VAL A 331 15.16 -13.43 -0.91
CA VAL A 331 15.53 -13.77 -2.29
C VAL A 331 17.03 -13.95 -2.39
N ALA A 332 17.47 -14.97 -3.12
CA ALA A 332 18.90 -15.22 -3.36
C ALA A 332 19.51 -14.07 -4.18
N PRO A 333 20.76 -13.65 -3.88
CA PRO A 333 21.42 -12.58 -4.61
C PRO A 333 21.44 -12.82 -6.12
N GLY A 334 21.07 -11.81 -6.90
CA GLY A 334 21.03 -11.88 -8.37
C GLY A 334 19.77 -12.49 -8.96
N SER A 335 18.93 -13.13 -8.16
CA SER A 335 17.64 -13.66 -8.62
C SER A 335 16.64 -12.54 -8.91
N LYS A 336 15.75 -12.77 -9.86
CA LYS A 336 14.70 -11.85 -10.30
C LYS A 336 13.38 -12.57 -10.38
N GLY A 337 12.29 -11.87 -10.09
CA GLY A 337 10.98 -12.48 -10.15
C GLY A 337 9.83 -11.49 -9.97
N CYS A 338 8.71 -12.00 -9.51
CA CYS A 338 7.53 -11.20 -9.23
C CYS A 338 6.92 -11.58 -7.88
N PHE A 339 6.37 -10.59 -7.20
CA PHE A 339 5.43 -10.71 -6.09
C PHE A 339 4.03 -10.44 -6.64
N ALA A 340 3.07 -11.28 -6.33
CA ALA A 340 1.70 -11.12 -6.81
C ALA A 340 0.67 -11.34 -5.71
N VAL A 341 -0.45 -10.62 -5.82
CA VAL A 341 -1.67 -10.83 -5.05
C VAL A 341 -2.79 -11.11 -6.03
N GLU A 342 -3.43 -12.25 -5.90
CA GLU A 342 -4.48 -12.68 -6.80
C GLU A 342 -5.78 -12.91 -6.03
N TYR A 343 -6.90 -12.45 -6.62
CA TYR A 343 -8.25 -12.73 -6.19
C TYR A 343 -8.95 -13.61 -7.22
N VAL A 344 -9.46 -14.75 -6.78
CA VAL A 344 -10.31 -15.65 -7.58
C VAL A 344 -11.55 -15.97 -6.76
N PRO A 345 -12.75 -15.60 -7.21
CA PRO A 345 -13.97 -15.80 -6.44
C PRO A 345 -14.30 -17.28 -6.23
N ASP A 346 -13.88 -18.15 -7.16
CA ASP A 346 -14.06 -19.60 -7.06
C ASP A 346 -12.85 -20.24 -6.37
N ASN A 347 -13.08 -20.81 -5.20
CA ASN A 347 -12.05 -21.40 -4.35
C ASN A 347 -11.37 -22.62 -5.00
N GLU A 348 -12.11 -23.42 -5.78
CA GLU A 348 -11.55 -24.60 -6.44
C GLU A 348 -10.59 -24.19 -7.56
N THR A 349 -10.98 -23.18 -8.33
CA THR A 349 -10.10 -22.58 -9.36
C THR A 349 -8.82 -22.00 -8.72
N LEU A 350 -8.95 -21.27 -7.61
CA LEU A 350 -7.76 -20.72 -6.93
C LEU A 350 -6.82 -21.85 -6.46
N ARG A 351 -7.38 -22.90 -5.87
CA ARG A 351 -6.62 -24.05 -5.40
C ARG A 351 -5.93 -24.78 -6.56
N ALA A 352 -6.66 -25.05 -7.64
CA ALA A 352 -6.11 -25.69 -8.82
C ALA A 352 -4.93 -24.90 -9.42
N ARG A 353 -5.05 -23.57 -9.52
CA ARG A 353 -3.96 -22.69 -9.95
C ARG A 353 -2.75 -22.77 -9.01
N HIS A 354 -2.98 -22.79 -7.71
CA HIS A 354 -1.92 -22.91 -6.72
C HIS A 354 -1.18 -24.26 -6.84
N GLU A 355 -1.91 -25.36 -6.97
CA GLU A 355 -1.35 -26.71 -7.15
C GLU A 355 -0.57 -26.81 -8.48
N GLN A 356 -1.08 -26.20 -9.55
CA GLN A 356 -0.41 -26.13 -10.85
C GLN A 356 0.89 -25.32 -10.77
N ASP A 357 0.87 -24.13 -10.12
CA ASP A 357 2.07 -23.31 -9.96
C ASP A 357 3.15 -24.04 -9.12
N MET A 358 2.76 -24.80 -8.07
CA MET A 358 3.69 -25.62 -7.29
C MET A 358 4.32 -26.76 -8.12
N HIS A 359 3.56 -27.33 -9.04
CA HIS A 359 4.04 -28.38 -9.94
C HIS A 359 4.99 -27.82 -11.01
N ASP A 360 4.59 -26.71 -11.66
CA ASP A 360 5.31 -26.14 -12.80
C ASP A 360 6.57 -25.38 -12.39
N TYR A 361 6.58 -24.83 -11.16
CA TYR A 361 7.67 -24.05 -10.62
C TYR A 361 8.13 -24.60 -9.27
N PRO A 362 8.85 -25.75 -9.24
CA PRO A 362 9.32 -26.37 -8.02
C PRO A 362 10.16 -25.41 -7.17
N LEU A 363 9.84 -25.32 -5.88
CA LEU A 363 10.50 -24.44 -4.94
C LEU A 363 11.94 -24.90 -4.64
N THR A 364 12.90 -24.01 -4.83
CA THR A 364 14.29 -24.20 -4.41
C THR A 364 14.69 -23.12 -3.41
N VAL A 365 15.07 -23.56 -2.21
CA VAL A 365 15.57 -22.68 -1.14
C VAL A 365 17.01 -23.05 -0.82
N GLU A 366 17.91 -22.08 -0.88
CA GLU A 366 19.33 -22.24 -0.59
C GLU A 366 19.72 -21.29 0.54
N GLN A 367 20.31 -21.82 1.60
CA GLN A 367 20.75 -21.05 2.77
C GLN A 367 19.66 -20.13 3.34
N GLY A 368 18.41 -20.61 3.37
CA GLY A 368 17.26 -19.83 3.85
C GLY A 368 16.79 -18.72 2.90
N ARG A 369 17.19 -18.78 1.62
CA ARG A 369 16.77 -17.83 0.59
C ARG A 369 16.16 -18.56 -0.61
N LEU A 370 15.14 -17.94 -1.19
CA LEU A 370 14.48 -18.41 -2.40
C LEU A 370 15.41 -18.20 -3.61
N ALA A 371 15.85 -19.30 -4.20
CA ALA A 371 16.71 -19.29 -5.37
C ALA A 371 15.89 -19.36 -6.67
N SER A 372 14.84 -20.20 -6.69
CA SER A 372 13.91 -20.32 -7.82
C SER A 372 12.58 -20.95 -7.40
N GLY A 373 11.58 -20.84 -8.28
CA GLY A 373 10.31 -21.52 -8.13
C GLY A 373 9.20 -20.64 -7.57
N TYR A 374 8.08 -21.27 -7.26
CA TYR A 374 6.88 -20.65 -6.71
C TYR A 374 6.85 -20.83 -5.19
N LEU A 375 6.65 -19.73 -4.47
CA LEU A 375 6.48 -19.72 -3.03
C LEU A 375 5.15 -19.02 -2.68
N PRO A 376 4.15 -19.74 -2.12
CA PRO A 376 3.01 -19.08 -1.51
C PRO A 376 3.46 -18.33 -0.25
N LEU A 377 3.04 -17.09 -0.08
CA LEU A 377 3.38 -16.27 1.09
C LEU A 377 2.36 -16.41 2.23
N VAL A 378 1.22 -16.99 1.92
CA VAL A 378 0.12 -17.29 2.86
C VAL A 378 -0.45 -18.67 2.52
N PRO A 379 -1.09 -19.38 3.47
CA PRO A 379 -1.71 -20.66 3.15
C PRO A 379 -2.85 -20.50 2.13
N VAL A 380 -2.88 -21.40 1.15
CA VAL A 380 -4.00 -21.54 0.21
C VAL A 380 -4.79 -22.79 0.60
N THR A 381 -6.04 -22.59 0.97
CA THR A 381 -6.95 -23.64 1.45
C THR A 381 -8.13 -23.82 0.51
N GLY A 382 -8.94 -24.86 0.69
CA GLY A 382 -10.18 -25.04 -0.04
C GLY A 382 -11.26 -23.96 0.19
N LYS A 383 -10.97 -22.98 1.05
CA LYS A 383 -11.85 -21.83 1.32
C LYS A 383 -11.26 -20.49 0.91
N SER A 384 -10.00 -20.45 0.47
CA SER A 384 -9.32 -19.20 0.11
C SER A 384 -9.85 -18.64 -1.21
N CYS A 385 -10.05 -17.31 -1.26
CA CYS A 385 -10.33 -16.54 -2.47
C CYS A 385 -9.16 -15.63 -2.84
N TYR A 386 -8.26 -15.35 -1.88
CA TYR A 386 -7.04 -14.58 -2.11
C TYR A 386 -5.81 -15.46 -1.91
N ARG A 387 -4.78 -15.22 -2.72
CA ARG A 387 -3.43 -15.71 -2.48
C ARG A 387 -2.40 -14.61 -2.70
N ALA A 388 -1.32 -14.64 -1.92
CA ALA A 388 -0.12 -13.87 -2.18
C ALA A 388 1.02 -14.86 -2.45
N TYR A 389 1.83 -14.59 -3.44
CA TYR A 389 2.94 -15.48 -3.80
C TYR A 389 4.11 -14.72 -4.43
N VAL A 390 5.25 -15.39 -4.44
CA VAL A 390 6.45 -14.99 -5.17
C VAL A 390 6.81 -16.06 -6.18
N ARG A 391 7.27 -15.66 -7.35
CA ARG A 391 7.86 -16.54 -8.34
C ARG A 391 9.19 -15.96 -8.82
N ILE A 392 10.24 -16.78 -8.67
CA ILE A 392 11.61 -16.49 -9.10
C ILE A 392 11.97 -17.40 -10.27
#